data_683a7505b09bf784298a6e0077b1ae7a
#
_entry.id   683a7505b09bf784298a6e0077b1ae7a
#
_cell.length_a   1.000
_cell.length_b   1.000
_cell.length_c   1.000
_cell.angle_alpha   90.00
_cell.angle_beta   90.00
_cell.angle_gamma   90.00
#
_symmetry.space_group_name_H-M   'P 1'
#
loop_
_entity.id
_entity.type
_entity.pdbx_description
1 polymer ?
#
loop_
_entity_poly.entity_id
_entity_poly.type
_entity_poly.pdbx_seq_one_letter_code
_entity_poly.pdbx_strand_id
1 'polypeptide(L)'
;MKNNFPISWIPVPSKDNQSFGVSNCPGKHQNSLLKKLSLKNDLNSIWNQEINCIVSLITKDELKKLDINDFDKTITGYGFEHYSVEIQDLGIPSTNQLGTFKILTKNIIVAIKTEKKVLIHCNAGLGRSGLFAGILVKEMTNINHPIEYIRKFRKGAIETKEQEEFISFW
;
A
#
# COMPACT_ATOMS: atom_id res chain seq x y z
N MET A 1 -25.09 9.19 1.36
CA MET A 1 -23.71 9.45 0.84
C MET A 1 -22.96 8.12 0.86
N LYS A 2 -22.44 7.63 -0.29
CA LYS A 2 -21.56 6.46 -0.30
C LYS A 2 -20.25 6.89 0.37
N ASN A 3 -19.95 6.38 1.56
CA ASN A 3 -18.64 6.62 2.18
C ASN A 3 -17.59 5.93 1.32
N ASN A 4 -16.76 6.70 0.62
CA ASN A 4 -15.65 6.16 -0.14
C ASN A 4 -14.60 5.58 0.82
N PHE A 5 -14.00 4.46 0.43
CA PHE A 5 -12.86 3.89 1.17
C PHE A 5 -11.74 4.94 1.22
N PRO A 6 -11.19 5.24 2.42
CA PRO A 6 -10.26 6.36 2.59
C PRO A 6 -8.89 6.03 2.00
N ILE A 7 -8.47 6.80 1.01
CA ILE A 7 -7.16 6.70 0.34
C ILE A 7 -6.44 8.03 0.45
N SER A 8 -5.19 8.00 0.92
CA SER A 8 -4.28 9.14 0.80
C SER A 8 -3.57 9.07 -0.55
N TRP A 9 -3.88 9.97 -1.45
CA TRP A 9 -3.24 10.05 -2.76
C TRP A 9 -1.90 10.77 -2.65
N ILE A 10 -0.85 10.14 -3.14
CA ILE A 10 0.53 10.63 -3.17
C ILE A 10 0.85 11.02 -4.61
N PRO A 11 0.96 12.31 -4.93
CA PRO A 11 1.38 12.72 -6.27
C PRO A 11 2.83 12.30 -6.53
N VAL A 12 3.11 11.86 -7.74
CA VAL A 12 4.47 11.66 -8.24
C VAL A 12 4.81 12.90 -9.09
N PRO A 13 5.70 13.78 -8.64
CA PRO A 13 6.10 14.94 -9.42
C PRO A 13 6.79 14.51 -10.72
N SER A 14 6.01 14.35 -11.75
CA SER A 14 6.41 14.01 -13.11
C SER A 14 5.62 14.86 -14.09
N LYS A 15 6.00 14.83 -15.37
CA LYS A 15 5.28 15.56 -16.42
C LYS A 15 3.84 15.09 -16.62
N ASP A 16 3.47 13.92 -16.09
CA ASP A 16 2.23 13.21 -16.43
C ASP A 16 1.19 13.17 -15.30
N ASN A 17 1.33 14.01 -14.26
CA ASN A 17 0.40 14.07 -13.10
C ASN A 17 0.07 12.70 -12.46
N GLN A 18 1.04 11.79 -12.44
CA GLN A 18 0.88 10.47 -11.87
C GLN A 18 0.70 10.51 -10.35
N SER A 19 -0.03 9.56 -9.81
CA SER A 19 -0.21 9.39 -8.36
C SER A 19 -0.47 7.94 -8.02
N PHE A 20 -0.23 7.59 -6.75
CA PHE A 20 -0.62 6.30 -6.18
C PHE A 20 -1.29 6.51 -4.82
N GLY A 21 -2.12 5.56 -4.42
CA GLY A 21 -2.85 5.61 -3.17
C GLY A 21 -2.16 4.85 -2.04
N VAL A 22 -2.32 5.35 -0.81
CA VAL A 22 -1.92 4.64 0.43
C VAL A 22 -3.12 4.57 1.35
N SER A 23 -3.39 3.38 1.92
CA SER A 23 -4.51 3.16 2.84
C SER A 23 -4.19 2.19 3.97
N ASN A 24 -5.08 2.10 4.95
CA ASN A 24 -5.16 0.97 5.87
C ASN A 24 -5.63 -0.30 5.13
N CYS A 25 -5.57 -1.45 5.81
CA CYS A 25 -6.04 -2.73 5.27
C CYS A 25 -7.52 -2.68 4.91
N PRO A 26 -7.91 -3.00 3.66
CA PRO A 26 -9.32 -3.20 3.31
C PRO A 26 -9.93 -4.32 4.17
N GLY A 27 -11.16 -4.13 4.62
CA GLY A 27 -11.85 -5.06 5.51
C GLY A 27 -11.51 -4.91 6.99
N LYS A 28 -10.59 -4.01 7.35
CA LYS A 28 -10.25 -3.70 8.75
C LYS A 28 -11.34 -2.85 9.39
N HIS A 29 -12.30 -3.47 10.07
CA HIS A 29 -13.33 -2.78 10.83
C HIS A 29 -13.29 -3.15 12.31
N GLN A 30 -13.66 -2.18 13.17
CA GLN A 30 -13.67 -2.37 14.62
C GLN A 30 -14.82 -3.25 15.09
N ASN A 31 -15.88 -3.42 14.30
CA ASN A 31 -17.09 -4.15 14.69
C ASN A 31 -17.12 -5.56 14.05
N SER A 32 -17.08 -6.60 14.89
CA SER A 32 -16.94 -8.01 14.47
C SER A 32 -18.10 -8.56 13.64
N LEU A 33 -19.32 -8.06 13.83
CA LEU A 33 -20.52 -8.53 13.12
C LEU A 33 -20.55 -8.16 11.63
N LEU A 34 -19.74 -7.18 11.21
CA LEU A 34 -19.75 -6.65 9.85
C LEU A 34 -18.48 -7.00 9.04
N LYS A 35 -17.54 -7.74 9.60
CA LYS A 35 -16.22 -7.97 9.01
C LYS A 35 -16.23 -8.61 7.61
N LYS A 36 -17.06 -9.64 7.38
CA LYS A 36 -17.15 -10.30 6.05
C LYS A 36 -17.78 -9.41 4.98
N LEU A 37 -18.76 -8.58 5.37
CA LEU A 37 -19.37 -7.60 4.47
C LEU A 37 -18.46 -6.41 4.23
N SER A 38 -17.58 -6.10 5.17
CA SER A 38 -16.72 -4.94 5.13
C SER A 38 -15.62 -5.04 4.06
N LEU A 39 -14.95 -6.20 3.91
CA LEU A 39 -13.95 -6.39 2.86
C LEU A 39 -14.56 -6.20 1.47
N LYS A 40 -15.73 -6.83 1.21
CA LYS A 40 -16.44 -6.66 -0.06
C LYS A 40 -16.88 -5.22 -0.31
N ASN A 41 -17.39 -4.54 0.71
CA ASN A 41 -17.80 -3.14 0.60
C ASN A 41 -16.60 -2.22 0.33
N ASP A 42 -15.47 -2.46 1.01
CA ASP A 42 -14.24 -1.71 0.78
C ASP A 42 -13.71 -1.96 -0.63
N LEU A 43 -13.67 -3.23 -1.09
CA LEU A 43 -13.22 -3.56 -2.45
C LEU A 43 -14.13 -2.96 -3.52
N ASN A 44 -15.46 -2.95 -3.31
CA ASN A 44 -16.39 -2.24 -4.21
C ASN A 44 -16.09 -0.73 -4.25
N SER A 45 -15.82 -0.13 -3.10
CA SER A 45 -15.47 1.30 -3.02
C SER A 45 -14.12 1.60 -3.68
N ILE A 46 -13.14 0.71 -3.52
CA ILE A 46 -11.81 0.80 -4.16
C ILE A 46 -11.97 0.67 -5.69
N TRP A 47 -12.77 -0.28 -6.15
CA TRP A 47 -13.08 -0.47 -7.57
C TRP A 47 -13.72 0.78 -8.19
N ASN A 48 -14.68 1.37 -7.49
CA ASN A 48 -15.36 2.59 -7.95
C ASN A 48 -14.43 3.83 -8.00
N GLN A 49 -13.27 3.77 -7.35
CA GLN A 49 -12.20 4.77 -7.45
C GLN A 49 -11.20 4.45 -8.57
N GLU A 50 -11.53 3.45 -9.41
CA GLU A 50 -10.77 3.03 -10.60
C GLU A 50 -9.37 2.49 -10.27
N ILE A 51 -9.17 1.95 -9.06
CA ILE A 51 -7.96 1.22 -8.72
C ILE A 51 -7.86 -0.03 -9.63
N ASN A 52 -6.66 -0.27 -10.16
CA ASN A 52 -6.38 -1.42 -11.03
C ASN A 52 -5.50 -2.44 -10.31
N CYS A 53 -4.63 -1.97 -9.42
CA CYS A 53 -3.60 -2.76 -8.79
C CYS A 53 -3.57 -2.52 -7.28
N ILE A 54 -3.46 -3.58 -6.49
CA ILE A 54 -3.35 -3.52 -5.03
C ILE A 54 -2.03 -4.17 -4.61
N VAL A 55 -1.29 -3.47 -3.75
CA VAL A 55 -0.05 -3.96 -3.10
C VAL A 55 -0.32 -4.16 -1.62
N SER A 56 -0.18 -5.38 -1.15
CA SER A 56 -0.40 -5.77 0.25
C SER A 56 0.92 -6.08 0.94
N LEU A 57 1.23 -5.33 2.00
CA LEU A 57 2.45 -5.48 2.79
C LEU A 57 2.17 -6.02 4.21
N ILE A 58 0.97 -6.53 4.43
CA ILE A 58 0.50 -7.12 5.68
C ILE A 58 0.81 -8.62 5.72
N THR A 59 1.05 -9.16 6.91
CA THR A 59 1.27 -10.60 7.07
C THR A 59 -0.04 -11.39 7.14
N LYS A 60 0.01 -12.67 6.78
CA LYS A 60 -1.14 -13.58 6.90
C LYS A 60 -1.61 -13.72 8.34
N ASP A 61 -0.70 -13.67 9.32
CA ASP A 61 -1.07 -13.74 10.73
C ASP A 61 -1.81 -12.50 11.20
N GLU A 62 -1.48 -11.31 10.68
CA GLU A 62 -2.27 -10.11 10.93
C GLU A 62 -3.66 -10.20 10.29
N LEU A 63 -3.77 -10.71 9.06
CA LEU A 63 -5.06 -10.94 8.41
C LEU A 63 -5.94 -11.90 9.21
N LYS A 64 -5.37 -12.99 9.75
CA LYS A 64 -6.08 -13.90 10.66
C LYS A 64 -6.57 -13.19 11.93
N LYS A 65 -5.72 -12.36 12.56
CA LYS A 65 -6.11 -11.55 13.73
C LYS A 65 -7.22 -10.55 13.43
N LEU A 66 -7.28 -10.05 12.20
CA LEU A 66 -8.35 -9.19 11.72
C LEU A 66 -9.61 -9.97 11.32
N ASP A 67 -9.58 -11.32 11.38
CA ASP A 67 -10.65 -12.22 10.93
C ASP A 67 -10.99 -12.02 9.44
N ILE A 68 -9.97 -11.75 8.63
CA ILE A 68 -10.07 -11.60 7.19
C ILE A 68 -9.47 -12.86 6.54
N ASN A 69 -10.33 -13.79 6.20
CA ASN A 69 -9.96 -15.02 5.51
C ASN A 69 -10.03 -14.84 3.98
N ASP A 70 -9.28 -15.64 3.23
CA ASP A 70 -9.30 -15.65 1.76
C ASP A 70 -9.02 -14.27 1.12
N PHE A 71 -8.22 -13.43 1.80
CA PHE A 71 -7.95 -12.05 1.40
C PHE A 71 -7.44 -11.96 -0.05
N ASP A 72 -6.37 -12.68 -0.35
CA ASP A 72 -5.75 -12.67 -1.69
C ASP A 72 -6.72 -13.17 -2.77
N LYS A 73 -7.44 -14.27 -2.48
CA LYS A 73 -8.45 -14.83 -3.37
C LYS A 73 -9.61 -13.87 -3.61
N THR A 74 -10.00 -13.15 -2.58
CA THR A 74 -11.09 -12.17 -2.69
C THR A 74 -10.66 -10.99 -3.55
N ILE A 75 -9.47 -10.44 -3.35
CA ILE A 75 -8.94 -9.32 -4.16
C ILE A 75 -8.83 -9.72 -5.63
N THR A 76 -8.20 -10.86 -5.91
CA THR A 76 -8.04 -11.35 -7.30
C THR A 76 -9.38 -11.69 -7.95
N GLY A 77 -10.34 -12.21 -7.17
CA GLY A 77 -11.70 -12.48 -7.63
C GLY A 77 -12.49 -11.23 -8.03
N TYR A 78 -12.10 -10.04 -7.55
CA TYR A 78 -12.65 -8.76 -7.99
C TYR A 78 -12.02 -8.25 -9.30
N GLY A 79 -10.95 -8.89 -9.78
CA GLY A 79 -10.24 -8.49 -11.01
C GLY A 79 -9.09 -7.51 -10.79
N PHE A 80 -8.71 -7.21 -9.54
CA PHE A 80 -7.50 -6.42 -9.27
C PHE A 80 -6.24 -7.23 -9.60
N GLU A 81 -5.27 -6.57 -10.20
CA GLU A 81 -3.89 -7.06 -10.17
C GLU A 81 -3.38 -6.97 -8.73
N HIS A 82 -2.89 -8.07 -8.18
CA HIS A 82 -2.52 -8.15 -6.76
C HIS A 82 -1.08 -8.59 -6.56
N TYR A 83 -0.34 -7.79 -5.81
CA TYR A 83 1.01 -8.11 -5.34
C TYR A 83 1.02 -8.19 -3.82
N SER A 84 1.66 -9.21 -3.26
CA SER A 84 1.78 -9.41 -1.82
C SER A 84 3.22 -9.68 -1.42
N VAL A 85 3.74 -8.91 -0.47
CA VAL A 85 5.01 -9.16 0.21
C VAL A 85 4.80 -8.96 1.70
N GLU A 86 4.87 -10.06 2.46
CA GLU A 86 4.66 -10.03 3.90
C GLU A 86 5.84 -9.37 4.62
N ILE A 87 5.64 -8.19 5.16
CA ILE A 87 6.62 -7.49 6.01
C ILE A 87 6.07 -7.48 7.44
N GLN A 88 6.91 -7.79 8.43
CA GLN A 88 6.51 -7.73 9.84
C GLN A 88 6.11 -6.30 10.22
N ASP A 89 5.17 -6.19 11.15
CA ASP A 89 4.73 -4.87 11.60
C ASP A 89 5.90 -4.07 12.17
N LEU A 90 5.92 -2.77 11.87
CA LEU A 90 7.01 -1.84 12.18
C LEU A 90 8.38 -2.18 11.55
N GLY A 91 8.47 -3.28 10.78
CA GLY A 91 9.72 -3.76 10.19
C GLY A 91 9.98 -3.27 8.76
N ILE A 92 11.04 -3.83 8.21
CA ILE A 92 11.52 -3.68 6.83
C ILE A 92 11.51 -5.05 6.12
N PRO A 93 11.65 -5.13 4.80
CA PRO A 93 11.86 -6.40 4.10
C PRO A 93 13.10 -7.12 4.64
N SER A 94 12.95 -8.41 4.96
CA SER A 94 14.09 -9.24 5.38
C SER A 94 15.09 -9.43 4.23
N THR A 95 16.33 -9.83 4.56
CA THR A 95 17.38 -10.10 3.56
C THR A 95 16.90 -11.05 2.46
N ASN A 96 16.16 -12.10 2.83
CA ASN A 96 15.63 -13.08 1.89
C ASN A 96 14.52 -12.50 0.99
N GLN A 97 13.89 -11.42 1.40
CA GLN A 97 12.81 -10.75 0.64
C GLN A 97 13.33 -9.63 -0.27
N LEU A 98 14.57 -9.19 -0.11
CA LEU A 98 15.09 -8.03 -0.86
C LEU A 98 14.99 -8.19 -2.38
N GLY A 99 15.28 -9.38 -2.91
CA GLY A 99 15.13 -9.68 -4.33
C GLY A 99 13.70 -9.51 -4.82
N THR A 100 12.75 -10.15 -4.14
CA THR A 100 11.32 -10.06 -4.44
C THR A 100 10.81 -8.63 -4.30
N PHE A 101 11.25 -7.92 -3.26
CA PHE A 101 10.85 -6.53 -3.02
C PHE A 101 11.36 -5.57 -4.09
N LYS A 102 12.59 -5.77 -4.61
CA LYS A 102 13.12 -5.02 -5.76
C LYS A 102 12.32 -5.27 -7.04
N ILE A 103 11.92 -6.53 -7.29
CA ILE A 103 11.08 -6.88 -8.43
C ILE A 103 9.70 -6.20 -8.29
N LEU A 104 9.09 -6.28 -7.10
CA LEU A 104 7.84 -5.58 -6.80
C LEU A 104 7.96 -4.08 -7.10
N THR A 105 9.01 -3.42 -6.59
CA THR A 105 9.24 -1.99 -6.80
C THR A 105 9.25 -1.64 -8.30
N LYS A 106 10.00 -2.40 -9.10
CA LYS A 106 10.06 -2.20 -10.57
C LYS A 106 8.71 -2.38 -11.24
N ASN A 107 7.96 -3.42 -10.88
CA ASN A 107 6.64 -3.69 -11.46
C ASN A 107 5.65 -2.56 -11.13
N ILE A 108 5.66 -2.07 -9.90
CA ILE A 108 4.78 -0.99 -9.48
C ILE A 108 5.15 0.35 -10.15
N ILE A 109 6.43 0.64 -10.31
CA ILE A 109 6.89 1.81 -11.08
C ILE A 109 6.36 1.73 -12.52
N VAL A 110 6.47 0.58 -13.17
CA VAL A 110 5.93 0.37 -14.52
C VAL A 110 4.41 0.57 -14.53
N ALA A 111 3.69 0.00 -13.56
CA ALA A 111 2.24 0.15 -13.45
C ALA A 111 1.83 1.63 -13.34
N ILE A 112 2.51 2.40 -12.47
CA ILE A 112 2.22 3.84 -12.32
C ILE A 112 2.55 4.60 -13.61
N LYS A 113 3.67 4.32 -14.27
CA LYS A 113 4.06 4.95 -15.54
C LYS A 113 3.13 4.62 -16.70
N THR A 114 2.45 3.49 -16.65
CA THR A 114 1.41 3.08 -17.62
C THR A 114 0.00 3.46 -17.17
N GLU A 115 -0.11 4.47 -16.30
CA GLU A 115 -1.38 5.08 -15.85
C GLU A 115 -2.30 4.15 -15.05
N LYS A 116 -1.80 3.01 -14.57
CA LYS A 116 -2.56 2.19 -13.62
C LYS A 116 -2.68 2.91 -12.29
N LYS A 117 -3.89 2.97 -11.73
CA LYS A 117 -4.11 3.45 -10.36
C LYS A 117 -3.75 2.35 -9.37
N VAL A 118 -2.69 2.57 -8.62
CA VAL A 118 -2.15 1.62 -7.64
C VAL A 118 -2.56 2.02 -6.23
N LEU A 119 -3.00 1.05 -5.43
CA LEU A 119 -3.25 1.19 -4.00
C LEU A 119 -2.26 0.35 -3.20
N ILE A 120 -1.57 0.97 -2.25
CA ILE A 120 -0.61 0.32 -1.35
C ILE A 120 -1.20 0.30 0.05
N HIS A 121 -1.22 -0.86 0.70
CA HIS A 121 -1.66 -0.95 2.08
C HIS A 121 -0.81 -1.89 2.94
N CYS A 122 -0.89 -1.69 4.24
CA CYS A 122 -0.47 -2.65 5.26
C CYS A 122 -1.60 -2.82 6.28
N ASN A 123 -1.35 -2.89 7.56
CA ASN A 123 -2.41 -2.91 8.57
C ASN A 123 -3.00 -1.52 8.82
N ALA A 124 -2.18 -0.56 9.28
CA ALA A 124 -2.60 0.82 9.56
C ALA A 124 -2.46 1.78 8.37
N GLY A 125 -1.71 1.38 7.35
CA GLY A 125 -1.40 2.25 6.22
C GLY A 125 -0.39 3.34 6.56
N LEU A 126 0.52 3.08 7.49
CA LEU A 126 1.52 4.04 7.97
C LEU A 126 2.95 3.54 7.76
N GLY A 127 3.44 2.57 8.54
CA GLY A 127 4.83 2.14 8.53
C GLY A 127 5.28 1.51 7.22
N ARG A 128 4.87 0.29 6.97
CA ARG A 128 5.28 -0.52 5.79
C ARG A 128 4.82 0.08 4.46
N SER A 129 3.59 0.55 4.39
CA SER A 129 3.10 1.24 3.19
C SER A 129 3.75 2.60 2.99
N GLY A 130 4.07 3.32 4.06
CA GLY A 130 4.87 4.54 4.01
C GLY A 130 6.31 4.28 3.55
N LEU A 131 6.95 3.21 4.05
CA LEU A 131 8.26 2.74 3.59
C LEU A 131 8.27 2.53 2.08
N PHE A 132 7.32 1.73 1.57
CA PHE A 132 7.25 1.43 0.15
C PHE A 132 6.94 2.68 -0.70
N ALA A 133 6.05 3.53 -0.22
CA ALA A 133 5.75 4.81 -0.84
C ALA A 133 6.99 5.72 -0.93
N GLY A 134 7.79 5.79 0.14
CA GLY A 134 9.04 6.54 0.17
C GLY A 134 10.06 6.05 -0.86
N ILE A 135 10.17 4.73 -1.02
CA ILE A 135 11.01 4.11 -2.04
C ILE A 135 10.51 4.45 -3.45
N LEU A 136 9.21 4.37 -3.71
CA LEU A 136 8.65 4.73 -5.02
C LEU A 136 8.93 6.20 -5.37
N VAL A 137 8.76 7.12 -4.42
CA VAL A 137 9.08 8.54 -4.64
C VAL A 137 10.56 8.71 -4.92
N LYS A 138 11.45 8.04 -4.17
CA LYS A 138 12.91 8.10 -4.38
C LYS A 138 13.31 7.61 -5.78
N GLU A 139 12.71 6.50 -6.25
CA GLU A 139 13.03 5.90 -7.56
C GLU A 139 12.42 6.66 -8.75
N MET A 140 11.29 7.30 -8.55
CA MET A 140 10.52 7.92 -9.63
C MET A 140 10.76 9.42 -9.78
N THR A 141 11.40 10.06 -8.80
CA THR A 141 11.52 11.52 -8.74
C THR A 141 12.92 11.95 -8.30
N ASN A 142 13.20 13.25 -8.44
CA ASN A 142 14.43 13.88 -7.92
C ASN A 142 14.21 14.54 -6.54
N ILE A 143 13.23 14.05 -5.76
CA ILE A 143 12.95 14.58 -4.43
C ILE A 143 14.05 14.15 -3.46
N ASN A 144 14.76 15.12 -2.88
CA ASN A 144 15.87 14.87 -1.94
C ASN A 144 15.39 14.32 -0.58
N HIS A 145 14.15 14.63 -0.19
CA HIS A 145 13.58 14.27 1.11
C HIS A 145 12.28 13.49 0.93
N PRO A 146 12.34 12.21 0.47
CA PRO A 146 11.13 11.41 0.18
C PRO A 146 10.30 11.12 1.43
N ILE A 147 10.91 11.03 2.61
CA ILE A 147 10.23 10.78 3.88
C ILE A 147 9.31 11.94 4.25
N GLU A 148 9.85 13.15 4.27
CA GLU A 148 9.08 14.38 4.54
C GLU A 148 8.01 14.60 3.47
N TYR A 149 8.32 14.24 2.21
CA TYR A 149 7.37 14.32 1.12
C TYR A 149 6.14 13.42 1.38
N ILE A 150 6.35 12.15 1.73
CA ILE A 150 5.25 11.22 2.04
C ILE A 150 4.43 11.72 3.24
N ARG A 151 5.09 12.22 4.29
CA ARG A 151 4.43 12.71 5.50
C ARG A 151 3.51 13.92 5.27
N LYS A 152 3.69 14.68 4.20
CA LYS A 152 2.77 15.77 3.80
C LYS A 152 1.39 15.24 3.41
N PHE A 153 1.32 14.07 2.78
CA PHE A 153 0.07 13.46 2.30
C PHE A 153 -0.48 12.40 3.25
N ARG A 154 0.42 11.76 4.01
CA ARG A 154 0.07 10.72 4.98
C ARG A 154 0.79 11.00 6.30
N LYS A 155 0.16 11.82 7.16
CA LYS A 155 0.72 12.16 8.47
C LYS A 155 0.99 10.90 9.29
N GLY A 156 2.18 10.80 9.88
CA GLY A 156 2.61 9.64 10.69
C GLY A 156 3.12 8.46 9.88
N ALA A 157 3.23 8.59 8.54
CA ALA A 157 3.84 7.54 7.72
C ALA A 157 5.33 7.38 8.02
N ILE A 158 5.85 6.13 7.82
CA ILE A 158 7.24 5.74 8.11
C ILE A 158 7.49 5.86 9.60
N GLU A 159 7.11 4.79 10.33
CA GLU A 159 6.92 4.84 11.79
C GLU A 159 8.21 4.57 12.57
N THR A 160 9.22 3.95 11.95
CA THR A 160 10.45 3.56 12.66
C THR A 160 11.69 4.14 12.00
N LYS A 161 12.73 4.33 12.82
CA LYS A 161 14.04 4.78 12.34
C LYS A 161 14.65 3.78 11.35
N GLU A 162 14.42 2.49 11.56
CA GLU A 162 14.87 1.44 10.64
C GLU A 162 14.24 1.59 9.24
N GLN A 163 12.95 1.93 9.19
CA GLN A 163 12.29 2.23 7.92
C GLN A 163 12.84 3.48 7.25
N GLU A 164 13.15 4.54 8.01
CA GLU A 164 13.79 5.75 7.47
C GLU A 164 15.18 5.44 6.90
N GLU A 165 16.00 4.70 7.65
CA GLU A 165 17.33 4.28 7.21
C GLU A 165 17.24 3.40 5.96
N PHE A 166 16.30 2.45 5.92
CA PHE A 166 16.10 1.59 4.75
C PHE A 166 15.78 2.40 3.48
N ILE A 167 14.93 3.43 3.57
CA ILE A 167 14.66 4.33 2.45
C ILE A 167 15.93 5.09 2.06
N SER A 168 16.70 5.54 3.05
CA SER A 168 17.90 6.35 2.80
C SER A 168 19.00 5.57 2.09
N PHE A 169 19.14 4.27 2.40
CA PHE A 169 20.15 3.38 1.81
C PHE A 169 19.66 2.59 0.58
N TRP A 170 18.38 2.69 0.24
CA TRP A 170 17.80 2.06 -0.96
C TRP A 170 18.44 2.61 -2.28
#